data_9adcb076764e48a2c02a4cbe7717c933
#
_entry.id   9adcb076764e48a2c02a4cbe7717c933
#
_cell.length_a   1.000
_cell.length_b   1.000
_cell.length_c   1.000
_cell.angle_alpha   90.00
_cell.angle_beta   90.00
_cell.angle_gamma   90.00
#
_symmetry.space_group_name_H-M   'P 1'
#
loop_
_entity.id
_entity.type
_entity.pdbx_description
1 polymer ?
#
loop_
_entity_poly.entity_id
_entity_poly.type
_entity_poly.pdbx_seq_one_letter_code
_entity_poly.pdbx_strand_id
1 'polypeptide(L)'
;MNRDAILEVKHLSKSFGANAVLKDIDFVVHPGDVTSIIGSSGSGKSTLLRCINLLETPTSGDVVFHGDSVVDKKVNAAAYRAKVGMVFQSFNLFNNMSVLENCIIGQTKVLKRNKEEAKEKAMQYLTKVGMNPYINAKPRQLSGGQKQRVAIARALAMEPE
;
A
#
# COMPACT_ATOMS: atom_id res chain seq x y z
N MET A 1 13.05 25.26 7.12
CA MET A 1 13.59 23.91 7.35
C MET A 1 13.34 23.13 6.08
N ASN A 2 14.41 22.75 5.39
CA ASN A 2 14.29 21.86 4.23
C ASN A 2 13.88 20.49 4.81
N ARG A 3 12.63 20.09 4.62
CA ARG A 3 12.21 18.73 4.99
C ARG A 3 12.67 17.83 3.85
N ASP A 4 13.53 16.87 4.15
CA ASP A 4 13.94 15.89 3.15
C ASP A 4 12.71 15.15 2.63
N ALA A 5 12.63 14.96 1.31
CA ALA A 5 11.52 14.27 0.69
C ALA A 5 11.51 12.80 1.10
N ILE A 6 10.33 12.27 1.47
CA ILE A 6 10.17 10.83 1.72
C ILE A 6 9.96 10.07 0.40
N LEU A 7 9.23 10.70 -0.53
CA LEU A 7 8.95 10.12 -1.84
C LEU A 7 9.06 11.19 -2.92
N GLU A 8 9.75 10.89 -3.99
CA GLU A 8 9.78 11.72 -5.20
C GLU A 8 9.37 10.88 -6.41
N VAL A 9 8.50 11.41 -7.23
CA VAL A 9 8.15 10.85 -8.53
C VAL A 9 8.75 11.76 -9.59
N LYS A 10 9.57 11.21 -10.50
CA LYS A 10 10.35 11.98 -11.48
C LYS A 10 10.06 11.50 -12.89
N HIS A 11 9.48 12.37 -13.71
CA HIS A 11 9.20 12.12 -15.11
C HIS A 11 8.48 10.79 -15.38
N LEU A 12 7.60 10.39 -14.45
CA LEU A 12 6.96 9.08 -14.46
C LEU A 12 5.95 8.96 -15.60
N SER A 13 6.18 8.00 -16.47
CA SER A 13 5.28 7.70 -17.57
C SER A 13 4.91 6.22 -17.59
N LYS A 14 3.67 5.90 -17.98
CA LYS A 14 3.20 4.53 -18.13
C LYS A 14 2.31 4.39 -19.34
N SER A 15 2.67 3.44 -20.20
CA SER A 15 1.87 3.01 -21.35
C SER A 15 1.51 1.54 -21.26
N PHE A 16 0.34 1.16 -21.77
CA PHE A 16 -0.09 -0.21 -21.98
C PHE A 16 -0.28 -0.40 -23.50
N GLY A 17 0.69 -1.03 -24.14
CA GLY A 17 0.75 -1.04 -25.61
C GLY A 17 0.85 0.38 -26.16
N ALA A 18 -0.04 0.75 -27.08
CA ALA A 18 -0.11 2.08 -27.67
C ALA A 18 -0.83 3.12 -26.78
N ASN A 19 -1.46 2.70 -25.68
CA ASN A 19 -2.23 3.61 -24.82
C ASN A 19 -1.34 4.19 -23.73
N ALA A 20 -1.00 5.49 -23.83
CA ALA A 20 -0.27 6.24 -22.81
C ALA A 20 -1.23 6.71 -21.71
N VAL A 21 -1.11 6.12 -20.52
CA VAL A 21 -1.98 6.38 -19.36
C VAL A 21 -1.40 7.44 -18.43
N LEU A 22 -0.10 7.39 -18.16
CA LEU A 22 0.62 8.43 -17.42
C LEU A 22 1.63 9.09 -18.34
N LYS A 23 1.71 10.40 -18.27
CA LYS A 23 2.56 11.21 -19.15
C LYS A 23 3.32 12.22 -18.31
N ASP A 24 4.61 11.96 -18.11
CA ASP A 24 5.55 12.91 -17.49
C ASP A 24 5.05 13.46 -16.14
N ILE A 25 4.82 12.60 -15.18
CA ILE A 25 4.29 12.97 -13.87
C ILE A 25 5.44 13.24 -12.91
N ASP A 26 5.40 14.43 -12.30
CA ASP A 26 6.38 14.87 -11.29
C ASP A 26 5.67 15.36 -10.02
N PHE A 27 6.08 14.90 -8.87
CA PHE A 27 5.71 15.47 -7.57
C PHE A 27 6.62 14.95 -6.46
N VAL A 28 6.53 15.62 -5.31
CA VAL A 28 7.31 15.31 -4.10
C VAL A 28 6.36 15.20 -2.92
N VAL A 29 6.61 14.25 -2.02
CA VAL A 29 5.89 14.06 -0.76
C VAL A 29 6.89 14.16 0.39
N HIS A 30 6.56 14.97 1.39
CA HIS A 30 7.37 15.12 2.60
C HIS A 30 6.72 14.40 3.78
N PRO A 31 7.49 14.10 4.84
CA PRO A 31 6.92 13.50 6.06
C PRO A 31 5.77 14.33 6.63
N GLY A 32 4.61 13.68 6.83
CA GLY A 32 3.40 14.31 7.35
C GLY A 32 2.50 14.95 6.30
N ASP A 33 2.88 14.94 5.02
CA ASP A 33 2.02 15.43 3.94
C ASP A 33 0.81 14.53 3.71
N VAL A 34 -0.30 15.15 3.33
CA VAL A 34 -1.48 14.47 2.78
C VAL A 34 -1.68 14.96 1.36
N THR A 35 -1.41 14.09 0.39
CA THR A 35 -1.53 14.39 -1.04
C THR A 35 -2.83 13.82 -1.60
N SER A 36 -3.64 14.65 -2.26
CA SER A 36 -4.87 14.22 -2.94
C SER A 36 -4.66 14.20 -4.46
N ILE A 37 -4.99 13.08 -5.10
CA ILE A 37 -4.96 12.91 -6.55
C ILE A 37 -6.39 12.98 -7.08
N ILE A 38 -6.70 14.04 -7.85
CA ILE A 38 -8.03 14.31 -8.39
C ILE A 38 -8.03 14.08 -9.91
N GLY A 39 -9.13 13.56 -10.43
CA GLY A 39 -9.32 13.34 -11.87
C GLY A 39 -10.53 12.44 -12.15
N SER A 40 -10.98 12.42 -13.40
CA SER A 40 -12.09 11.57 -13.86
C SER A 40 -11.80 10.09 -13.72
N SER A 41 -12.83 9.25 -13.83
CA SER A 41 -12.65 7.79 -13.92
C SER A 41 -11.80 7.45 -15.14
N GLY A 42 -10.84 6.53 -14.96
CA GLY A 42 -9.92 6.13 -16.04
C GLY A 42 -8.75 7.08 -16.30
N SER A 43 -8.60 8.19 -15.56
CA SER A 43 -7.49 9.15 -15.76
C SER A 43 -6.10 8.65 -15.28
N GLY A 44 -5.97 7.41 -14.86
CA GLY A 44 -4.67 6.83 -14.47
C GLY A 44 -4.31 6.93 -12.98
N LYS A 45 -5.17 7.47 -12.11
CA LYS A 45 -4.88 7.61 -10.66
C LYS A 45 -4.43 6.32 -9.99
N SER A 46 -5.16 5.23 -10.22
CA SER A 46 -4.82 3.91 -9.68
C SER A 46 -3.55 3.35 -10.32
N THR A 47 -3.30 3.65 -11.59
CA THR A 47 -2.06 3.27 -12.28
C THR A 47 -0.86 3.98 -11.66
N LEU A 48 -1.00 5.28 -11.36
CA LEU A 48 0.04 6.05 -10.68
C LEU A 48 0.39 5.43 -9.31
N LEU A 49 -0.60 5.18 -8.46
CA LEU A 49 -0.40 4.54 -7.15
C LEU A 49 0.24 3.14 -7.28
N ARG A 50 -0.13 2.37 -8.32
CA ARG A 50 0.49 1.06 -8.57
C ARG A 50 1.94 1.18 -9.05
N CYS A 51 2.27 2.19 -9.84
CA CYS A 51 3.66 2.46 -10.23
C CYS A 51 4.49 2.87 -9.01
N ILE A 52 3.98 3.75 -8.15
CA ILE A 52 4.64 4.15 -6.90
C ILE A 52 4.90 2.94 -6.00
N ASN A 53 3.94 2.03 -5.88
CA ASN A 53 4.08 0.81 -5.05
C ASN A 53 4.76 -0.36 -5.78
N LEU A 54 5.29 -0.14 -6.98
CA LEU A 54 5.93 -1.17 -7.84
C LEU A 54 5.04 -2.39 -8.15
N LEU A 55 3.73 -2.24 -8.09
CA LEU A 55 2.77 -3.24 -8.59
C LEU A 55 2.65 -3.18 -10.12
N GLU A 56 2.99 -2.04 -10.70
CA GLU A 56 3.17 -1.82 -12.13
C GLU A 56 4.56 -1.21 -12.35
N THR A 57 5.29 -1.72 -13.33
CA THR A 57 6.58 -1.12 -13.72
C THR A 57 6.31 0.11 -14.59
N PRO A 58 6.84 1.28 -14.27
CA PRO A 58 6.79 2.44 -15.16
C PRO A 58 7.38 2.12 -16.54
N THR A 59 6.92 2.81 -17.58
CA THR A 59 7.54 2.74 -18.91
C THR A 59 8.83 3.58 -18.95
N SER A 60 8.81 4.73 -18.26
CA SER A 60 9.99 5.60 -18.07
C SER A 60 9.80 6.44 -16.81
N GLY A 61 10.86 7.15 -16.42
CA GLY A 61 10.89 7.94 -15.20
C GLY A 61 11.31 7.11 -13.98
N ASP A 62 11.24 7.72 -12.82
CA ASP A 62 11.72 7.13 -11.58
C ASP A 62 10.77 7.38 -10.40
N VAL A 63 10.84 6.50 -9.42
CA VAL A 63 10.28 6.67 -8.08
C VAL A 63 11.44 6.58 -7.10
N VAL A 64 11.64 7.64 -6.34
CA VAL A 64 12.74 7.76 -5.37
C VAL A 64 12.13 7.76 -3.97
N PHE A 65 12.61 6.88 -3.10
CA PHE A 65 12.16 6.74 -1.72
C PHE A 65 13.36 6.91 -0.79
N HIS A 66 13.31 7.91 0.09
CA HIS A 66 14.44 8.33 0.95
C HIS A 66 15.75 8.59 0.18
N GLY A 67 15.66 9.15 -1.01
CA GLY A 67 16.81 9.45 -1.86
C GLY A 67 17.29 8.32 -2.76
N ASP A 68 16.76 7.10 -2.60
CA ASP A 68 17.14 5.93 -3.40
C ASP A 68 16.07 5.60 -4.45
N SER A 69 16.48 5.38 -5.70
CA SER A 69 15.59 4.88 -6.75
C SER A 69 15.09 3.48 -6.41
N VAL A 70 13.76 3.30 -6.47
CA VAL A 70 13.13 2.00 -6.19
C VAL A 70 12.70 1.26 -7.47
N VAL A 71 12.82 1.89 -8.63
CA VAL A 71 12.48 1.27 -9.94
C VAL A 71 13.62 0.35 -10.44
N ASP A 72 14.83 0.50 -9.89
CA ASP A 72 15.96 -0.37 -10.23
C ASP A 72 15.62 -1.85 -9.91
N LYS A 73 15.94 -2.74 -10.85
CA LYS A 73 15.74 -4.19 -10.73
C LYS A 73 16.45 -4.83 -9.54
N LYS A 74 17.44 -4.15 -8.94
CA LYS A 74 18.16 -4.61 -7.75
C LYS A 74 17.39 -4.40 -6.46
N VAL A 75 16.32 -3.59 -6.46
CA VAL A 75 15.55 -3.28 -5.27
C VAL A 75 14.68 -4.47 -4.88
N ASN A 76 14.69 -4.82 -3.60
CA ASN A 76 13.77 -5.81 -3.06
C ASN A 76 12.36 -5.20 -2.94
N ALA A 77 11.54 -5.43 -3.96
CA ALA A 77 10.18 -4.90 -4.02
C ALA A 77 9.29 -5.33 -2.83
N ALA A 78 9.53 -6.51 -2.24
CA ALA A 78 8.76 -6.94 -1.06
C ALA A 78 9.13 -6.11 0.17
N ALA A 79 10.41 -5.81 0.38
CA ALA A 79 10.86 -4.94 1.46
C ALA A 79 10.37 -3.51 1.27
N TYR A 80 10.43 -2.98 0.05
CA TYR A 80 9.88 -1.65 -0.27
C TYR A 80 8.38 -1.56 -0.01
N ARG A 81 7.59 -2.52 -0.50
CA ARG A 81 6.12 -2.54 -0.29
C ARG A 81 5.72 -2.70 1.18
N ALA A 82 6.59 -3.26 2.01
CA ALA A 82 6.36 -3.33 3.45
C ALA A 82 6.41 -1.93 4.10
N LYS A 83 7.25 -1.04 3.56
CA LYS A 83 7.40 0.35 4.00
C LYS A 83 6.35 1.28 3.40
N VAL A 84 5.91 1.01 2.18
CA VAL A 84 4.90 1.81 1.45
C VAL A 84 3.60 1.02 1.38
N GLY A 85 2.77 1.15 2.41
CA GLY A 85 1.50 0.45 2.52
C GLY A 85 0.50 0.88 1.43
N MET A 86 -0.34 -0.05 0.97
CA MET A 86 -1.40 0.23 0.00
C MET A 86 -2.72 -0.39 0.43
N VAL A 87 -3.79 0.42 0.39
CA VAL A 87 -5.18 -0.03 0.57
C VAL A 87 -5.87 -0.02 -0.78
N PHE A 88 -6.31 -1.19 -1.24
CA PHE A 88 -6.95 -1.36 -2.54
C PHE A 88 -8.44 -1.00 -2.49
N GLN A 89 -8.97 -0.48 -3.59
CA GLN A 89 -10.40 -0.19 -3.75
C GLN A 89 -11.27 -1.45 -3.59
N SER A 90 -10.80 -2.61 -4.05
CA SER A 90 -11.48 -3.91 -3.93
C SER A 90 -11.09 -4.67 -2.65
N PHE A 91 -10.40 -4.01 -1.71
CA PHE A 91 -9.93 -4.51 -0.42
C PHE A 91 -8.91 -5.64 -0.50
N ASN A 92 -8.97 -6.53 -1.46
CA ASN A 92 -8.05 -7.66 -1.70
C ASN A 92 -7.75 -8.49 -0.44
N LEU A 93 -8.79 -8.80 0.35
CA LEU A 93 -8.66 -9.67 1.50
C LEU A 93 -8.51 -11.13 1.06
N PHE A 94 -7.71 -11.89 1.80
CA PHE A 94 -7.59 -13.33 1.59
C PHE A 94 -8.86 -14.03 2.07
N ASN A 95 -9.67 -14.52 1.14
CA ASN A 95 -11.00 -15.09 1.44
C ASN A 95 -10.98 -16.37 2.28
N ASN A 96 -9.89 -17.11 2.23
CA ASN A 96 -9.65 -18.33 3.02
C ASN A 96 -9.13 -18.06 4.44
N MET A 97 -8.80 -16.81 4.77
CA MET A 97 -8.30 -16.36 6.06
C MET A 97 -9.35 -15.57 6.83
N SER A 98 -9.31 -15.64 8.16
CA SER A 98 -10.09 -14.77 9.04
C SER A 98 -9.60 -13.31 8.97
N VAL A 99 -10.37 -12.40 9.58
CA VAL A 99 -9.98 -11.00 9.75
C VAL A 99 -8.62 -10.89 10.44
N LEU A 100 -8.42 -11.60 11.53
CA LEU A 100 -7.16 -11.59 12.27
C LEU A 100 -6.01 -12.16 11.45
N GLU A 101 -6.21 -13.29 10.78
CA GLU A 101 -5.19 -13.91 9.92
C GLU A 101 -4.78 -13.01 8.76
N ASN A 102 -5.72 -12.27 8.16
CA ASN A 102 -5.44 -11.26 7.13
C ASN A 102 -4.46 -10.19 7.61
N CYS A 103 -4.57 -9.77 8.89
CA CYS A 103 -3.68 -8.76 9.47
C CYS A 103 -2.34 -9.33 9.96
N ILE A 104 -2.24 -10.64 10.20
CA ILE A 104 -1.02 -11.31 10.68
C ILE A 104 -0.10 -11.74 9.52
N ILE A 105 -0.66 -12.24 8.42
CA ILE A 105 0.11 -12.95 7.40
C ILE A 105 1.25 -12.12 6.80
N GLY A 106 1.04 -10.85 6.50
CA GLY A 106 2.07 -9.95 5.98
C GLY A 106 3.22 -9.76 6.97
N GLN A 107 2.89 -9.55 8.23
CA GLN A 107 3.87 -9.35 9.30
C GLN A 107 4.79 -10.57 9.48
N THR A 108 4.22 -11.77 9.48
CA THR A 108 5.01 -13.01 9.67
C THR A 108 5.79 -13.41 8.42
N LYS A 109 5.20 -13.26 7.21
CA LYS A 109 5.83 -13.71 5.96
C LYS A 109 6.85 -12.72 5.43
N VAL A 110 6.60 -11.41 5.54
CA VAL A 110 7.45 -10.36 4.98
C VAL A 110 8.38 -9.78 6.04
N LEU A 111 7.84 -9.31 7.19
CA LEU A 111 8.63 -8.70 8.25
C LEU A 111 9.30 -9.72 9.17
N LYS A 112 8.98 -11.00 9.04
CA LYS A 112 9.52 -12.10 9.87
C LYS A 112 9.23 -11.92 11.38
N ARG A 113 8.20 -11.12 11.74
CA ARG A 113 7.76 -11.01 13.12
C ARG A 113 7.33 -12.38 13.67
N ASN A 114 7.57 -12.61 14.95
CA ASN A 114 7.02 -13.79 15.60
C ASN A 114 5.48 -13.68 15.66
N LYS A 115 4.82 -14.81 15.87
CA LYS A 115 3.36 -14.91 15.74
C LYS A 115 2.62 -14.14 16.85
N GLU A 116 3.17 -14.11 18.05
CA GLU A 116 2.60 -13.43 19.20
C GLU A 116 2.64 -11.91 19.00
N GLU A 117 3.78 -11.37 18.63
CA GLU A 117 3.96 -9.95 18.30
C GLU A 117 3.06 -9.53 17.11
N ALA A 118 3.02 -10.33 16.05
CA ALA A 118 2.17 -10.06 14.89
C ALA A 118 0.68 -10.04 15.25
N LYS A 119 0.25 -10.93 16.17
CA LYS A 119 -1.11 -10.98 16.69
C LYS A 119 -1.42 -9.75 17.53
N GLU A 120 -0.53 -9.34 18.41
CA GLU A 120 -0.69 -8.15 19.26
C GLU A 120 -0.86 -6.89 18.39
N LYS A 121 0.02 -6.69 17.41
CA LYS A 121 -0.08 -5.57 16.45
C LYS A 121 -1.38 -5.62 15.64
N ALA A 122 -1.76 -6.79 15.13
CA ALA A 122 -3.01 -6.96 14.41
C ALA A 122 -4.21 -6.57 15.29
N MET A 123 -4.27 -7.05 16.53
CA MET A 123 -5.33 -6.72 17.48
C MET A 123 -5.37 -5.22 17.80
N GLN A 124 -4.22 -4.58 17.96
CA GLN A 124 -4.14 -3.14 18.20
C GLN A 124 -4.83 -2.34 17.08
N TYR A 125 -4.53 -2.64 15.82
CA TYR A 125 -5.13 -1.91 14.69
C TYR A 125 -6.57 -2.32 14.42
N LEU A 126 -6.93 -3.59 14.60
CA LEU A 126 -8.33 -4.04 14.50
C LEU A 126 -9.21 -3.38 15.56
N THR A 127 -8.68 -3.15 16.76
CA THR A 127 -9.38 -2.39 17.82
C THR A 127 -9.60 -0.95 17.40
N LYS A 128 -8.58 -0.27 16.87
CA LYS A 128 -8.67 1.13 16.41
C LYS A 128 -9.74 1.33 15.34
N VAL A 129 -9.98 0.32 14.49
CA VAL A 129 -11.01 0.39 13.44
C VAL A 129 -12.33 -0.26 13.85
N GLY A 130 -12.50 -0.69 15.11
CA GLY A 130 -13.73 -1.27 15.65
C GLY A 130 -14.08 -2.66 15.10
N MET A 131 -13.06 -3.46 14.77
CA MET A 131 -13.24 -4.79 14.18
C MET A 131 -13.05 -5.96 15.15
N ASN A 132 -12.86 -5.70 16.45
CA ASN A 132 -12.71 -6.72 17.48
C ASN A 132 -13.80 -7.80 17.47
N PRO A 133 -15.11 -7.48 17.33
CA PRO A 133 -16.15 -8.50 17.33
C PRO A 133 -16.07 -9.47 16.13
N TYR A 134 -15.30 -9.12 15.10
CA TYR A 134 -15.24 -9.83 13.82
C TYR A 134 -13.91 -10.52 13.55
N ILE A 135 -13.01 -10.62 14.52
CA ILE A 135 -11.64 -11.15 14.32
C ILE A 135 -11.60 -12.57 13.75
N ASN A 136 -12.60 -13.40 14.05
CA ASN A 136 -12.73 -14.76 13.55
C ASN A 136 -13.58 -14.87 12.28
N ALA A 137 -14.24 -13.80 11.84
CA ALA A 137 -15.06 -13.80 10.64
C ALA A 137 -14.21 -13.94 9.38
N LYS A 138 -14.77 -14.55 8.34
CA LYS A 138 -14.18 -14.59 6.99
C LYS A 138 -14.67 -13.37 6.18
N PRO A 139 -13.90 -12.90 5.17
CA PRO A 139 -14.29 -11.74 4.36
C PRO A 139 -15.69 -11.82 3.76
N ARG A 140 -16.15 -13.01 3.38
CA ARG A 140 -17.51 -13.22 2.84
C ARG A 140 -18.65 -12.86 3.82
N GLN A 141 -18.35 -12.83 5.12
CA GLN A 141 -19.32 -12.54 6.19
C GLN A 141 -19.37 -11.04 6.54
N LEU A 142 -18.54 -10.22 5.88
CA LEU A 142 -18.37 -8.81 6.17
C LEU A 142 -19.06 -7.93 5.11
N SER A 143 -19.63 -6.82 5.57
CA SER A 143 -20.07 -5.72 4.68
C SER A 143 -18.88 -5.06 3.99
N GLY A 144 -19.12 -4.26 2.93
CA GLY A 144 -18.09 -3.49 2.23
C GLY A 144 -17.29 -2.58 3.15
N GLY A 145 -17.98 -1.83 4.03
CA GLY A 145 -17.32 -0.95 5.00
C GLY A 145 -16.48 -1.72 6.04
N GLN A 146 -16.92 -2.90 6.47
CA GLN A 146 -16.13 -3.77 7.34
C GLN A 146 -14.89 -4.30 6.64
N LYS A 147 -15.01 -4.75 5.38
CA LYS A 147 -13.85 -5.17 4.56
C LYS A 147 -12.83 -4.05 4.39
N GLN A 148 -13.30 -2.83 4.17
CA GLN A 148 -12.43 -1.65 4.06
C GLN A 148 -11.66 -1.40 5.37
N ARG A 149 -12.32 -1.45 6.52
CA ARG A 149 -11.67 -1.30 7.82
C ARG A 149 -10.63 -2.38 8.08
N VAL A 150 -10.91 -3.63 7.72
CA VAL A 150 -9.92 -4.72 7.81
C VAL A 150 -8.73 -4.48 6.88
N ALA A 151 -8.97 -4.02 5.65
CA ALA A 151 -7.88 -3.71 4.70
C ALA A 151 -6.99 -2.58 5.21
N ILE A 152 -7.57 -1.56 5.85
CA ILE A 152 -6.82 -0.48 6.51
C ILE A 152 -6.01 -1.04 7.68
N ALA A 153 -6.62 -1.82 8.59
CA ALA A 153 -5.91 -2.41 9.72
C ALA A 153 -4.76 -3.32 9.27
N ARG A 154 -4.97 -4.11 8.20
CA ARG A 154 -3.92 -4.96 7.60
C ARG A 154 -2.73 -4.15 7.09
N ALA A 155 -2.99 -3.03 6.42
CA ALA A 155 -1.93 -2.15 5.93
C ALA A 155 -1.16 -1.51 7.09
N LEU A 156 -1.87 -0.96 8.09
CA LEU A 156 -1.27 -0.32 9.25
C LEU A 156 -0.50 -1.29 10.16
N ALA A 157 -0.90 -2.56 10.23
CA ALA A 157 -0.20 -3.58 11.01
C ALA A 157 1.22 -3.88 10.48
N MET A 158 1.50 -3.53 9.23
CA MET A 158 2.85 -3.58 8.67
C MET A 158 3.73 -2.43 9.14
N GLU A 159 3.15 -1.41 9.81
CA GLU A 159 3.81 -0.18 10.26
C GLU A 159 4.57 0.50 9.12
N PRO A 160 3.87 0.89 8.03
CA PRO A 160 4.49 1.62 6.92
C PRO A 160 4.99 3.00 7.36
N GLU A 161 5.94 3.54 6.60
CA GLU A 161 6.53 4.86 6.81
C GLU A 161 5.68 6.00 6.24
#